data_24aae7cc4bf66116de0909840436d2a9
#
_entry.id   24aae7cc4bf66116de0909840436d2a9
#
_cell.length_a   1.000
_cell.length_b   1.000
_cell.length_c   1.000
_cell.angle_alpha   90.00
_cell.angle_beta   90.00
_cell.angle_gamma   90.00
#
_symmetry.space_group_name_H-M   'P 1'
#
loop_
_entity.id
_entity.type
_entity.pdbx_description
1 polymer ?
#
loop_
_entity_poly.entity_id
_entity_poly.type
_entity_poly.pdbx_seq_one_letter_code
_entity_poly.pdbx_strand_id
1 'polypeptide(L)'
;MTNRDMEAIVDTSDEWIVQRTGIRQRYVAGDDETTASLGEAAARAALANGGLTPADIDLVICATSTPDNTFPATSVNIQNRLGMSHGFAFDVQAVCSGFVYAVTTADAYIRGGLAKRVLVIGAETFSRILDWNDRTTCVLFGDGAGAIILEATEGEGTVADRGVLTAHLRSDGSHKEKLYVDGGPSTTGTVGKLRMEGREVFKYAVGMITDVIQAAFDSTGTTADDLDWLVPHQANRRIIDGSAKKLNIDAAKVVITVDLHGNTSAASIPLALATAAGDGRIKKGDLVMLEAMGGGFTWGAVLLRW
;
A
#
# COMPACT_ATOMS: atom_id res chain seq x y z
N MET A 1 -15.97 0.86 11.68
CA MET A 1 -17.18 0.29 11.03
C MET A 1 -17.00 -1.22 10.93
N THR A 2 -17.87 -1.97 11.55
CA THR A 2 -17.90 -3.45 11.55
C THR A 2 -18.73 -4.00 10.38
N ASN A 3 -18.70 -5.31 10.17
CA ASN A 3 -19.58 -5.93 9.18
C ASN A 3 -21.07 -5.78 9.55
N ARG A 4 -21.41 -5.74 10.84
CA ARG A 4 -22.80 -5.48 11.29
C ARG A 4 -23.26 -4.07 10.94
N ASP A 5 -22.37 -3.09 10.95
CA ASP A 5 -22.71 -1.73 10.51
C ASP A 5 -23.01 -1.73 9.00
N MET A 6 -22.31 -2.59 8.23
CA MET A 6 -22.56 -2.75 6.78
C MET A 6 -23.92 -3.37 6.48
N GLU A 7 -24.44 -4.25 7.34
CA GLU A 7 -25.78 -4.85 7.21
C GLU A 7 -26.90 -3.80 7.25
N ALA A 8 -26.66 -2.66 7.90
CA ALA A 8 -27.60 -1.53 7.92
C ALA A 8 -27.56 -0.68 6.64
N ILE A 9 -26.54 -0.84 5.79
CA ILE A 9 -26.31 -0.03 4.59
C ILE A 9 -26.70 -0.80 3.32
N VAL A 10 -26.30 -2.08 3.22
CA VAL A 10 -26.54 -2.92 2.04
C VAL A 10 -26.99 -4.33 2.45
N ASP A 11 -27.63 -5.05 1.52
CA ASP A 11 -28.02 -6.45 1.72
C ASP A 11 -26.80 -7.37 1.78
N THR A 12 -26.28 -7.60 3.00
CA THR A 12 -25.08 -8.41 3.28
C THR A 12 -25.19 -9.05 4.67
N SER A 13 -24.18 -9.85 5.07
CA SER A 13 -24.04 -10.35 6.44
C SER A 13 -22.55 -10.44 6.83
N ASP A 14 -22.27 -10.42 8.15
CA ASP A 14 -20.92 -10.63 8.67
C ASP A 14 -20.32 -11.94 8.15
N GLU A 15 -21.09 -13.03 8.20
CA GLU A 15 -20.66 -14.33 7.70
C GLU A 15 -20.28 -14.28 6.21
N TRP A 16 -21.13 -13.65 5.37
CA TRP A 16 -20.90 -13.52 3.94
C TRP A 16 -19.61 -12.73 3.63
N ILE A 17 -19.39 -11.62 4.34
CA ILE A 17 -18.19 -10.78 4.16
C ILE A 17 -16.94 -11.55 4.58
N VAL A 18 -16.94 -12.14 5.78
CA VAL A 18 -15.78 -12.87 6.32
C VAL A 18 -15.40 -14.05 5.44
N GLN A 19 -16.35 -14.88 5.02
CA GLN A 19 -16.08 -16.05 4.16
C GLN A 19 -15.46 -15.68 2.81
N ARG A 20 -15.80 -14.52 2.25
CA ARG A 20 -15.36 -14.10 0.92
C ARG A 20 -14.09 -13.28 0.94
N THR A 21 -13.86 -12.53 2.01
CA THR A 21 -12.83 -11.50 2.05
C THR A 21 -11.86 -11.64 3.20
N GLY A 22 -12.26 -12.26 4.29
CA GLY A 22 -11.55 -12.26 5.57
C GLY A 22 -11.76 -10.99 6.39
N ILE A 23 -12.44 -9.97 5.88
CA ILE A 23 -12.62 -8.67 6.52
C ILE A 23 -13.64 -8.77 7.65
N ARG A 24 -13.28 -8.26 8.84
CA ARG A 24 -14.16 -8.17 10.02
C ARG A 24 -14.58 -6.74 10.31
N GLN A 25 -13.70 -5.80 10.00
CA GLN A 25 -13.94 -4.37 10.14
C GLN A 25 -13.13 -3.56 9.13
N ARG A 26 -13.47 -2.28 9.00
CA ARG A 26 -12.72 -1.25 8.28
C ARG A 26 -12.85 0.07 9.03
N TYR A 27 -11.95 1.00 8.74
CA TYR A 27 -12.02 2.36 9.24
C TYR A 27 -12.56 3.26 8.15
N VAL A 28 -13.30 4.27 8.53
CA VAL A 28 -13.86 5.30 7.66
C VAL A 28 -13.47 6.64 8.26
N ALA A 29 -12.83 7.47 7.47
CA ALA A 29 -12.40 8.81 7.87
C ALA A 29 -13.60 9.68 8.28
N GLY A 30 -13.46 10.38 9.38
CA GLY A 30 -14.43 11.37 9.82
C GLY A 30 -14.51 12.57 8.87
N ASP A 31 -15.50 13.43 9.10
CA ASP A 31 -15.74 14.60 8.23
C ASP A 31 -14.54 15.59 8.23
N ASP A 32 -13.84 15.69 9.35
CA ASP A 32 -12.66 16.55 9.52
C ASP A 32 -11.35 15.90 9.11
N GLU A 33 -11.35 14.61 8.78
CA GLU A 33 -10.16 13.88 8.36
C GLU A 33 -10.03 13.90 6.84
N THR A 34 -8.80 14.10 6.37
CA THR A 34 -8.44 14.09 4.95
C THR A 34 -7.27 13.12 4.72
N THR A 35 -7.01 12.78 3.46
CA THR A 35 -5.84 11.95 3.12
C THR A 35 -4.55 12.57 3.64
N ALA A 36 -4.40 13.91 3.56
CA ALA A 36 -3.24 14.60 4.11
C ALA A 36 -3.18 14.54 5.65
N SER A 37 -4.31 14.64 6.35
CA SER A 37 -4.29 14.55 7.82
C SER A 37 -3.95 13.14 8.32
N LEU A 38 -4.48 12.12 7.67
CA LEU A 38 -4.12 10.72 7.95
C LEU A 38 -2.64 10.46 7.64
N GLY A 39 -2.17 10.94 6.48
CA GLY A 39 -0.76 10.85 6.08
C GLY A 39 0.18 11.57 7.03
N GLU A 40 -0.19 12.75 7.53
CA GLU A 40 0.56 13.48 8.58
C GLU A 40 0.68 12.64 9.85
N ALA A 41 -0.41 12.05 10.32
CA ALA A 41 -0.39 11.23 11.53
C ALA A 41 0.55 10.01 11.38
N ALA A 42 0.49 9.33 10.23
CA ALA A 42 1.39 8.22 9.91
C ALA A 42 2.86 8.68 9.82
N ALA A 43 3.11 9.83 9.19
CA ALA A 43 4.44 10.42 9.09
C ALA A 43 5.05 10.75 10.46
N ARG A 44 4.28 11.37 11.35
CA ARG A 44 4.72 11.67 12.72
C ARG A 44 5.02 10.41 13.52
N ALA A 45 4.22 9.37 13.36
CA ALA A 45 4.48 8.08 13.99
C ALA A 45 5.78 7.43 13.48
N ALA A 46 6.03 7.48 12.15
CA ALA A 46 7.27 6.96 11.55
C ALA A 46 8.51 7.75 12.02
N LEU A 47 8.42 9.09 12.07
CA LEU A 47 9.49 9.95 12.58
C LEU A 47 9.80 9.64 14.05
N ALA A 48 8.77 9.56 14.89
CA ALA A 48 8.93 9.24 16.31
C ALA A 48 9.57 7.86 16.52
N ASN A 49 9.13 6.85 15.76
CA ASN A 49 9.70 5.50 15.81
C ASN A 49 11.17 5.46 15.36
N GLY A 50 11.54 6.28 14.39
CA GLY A 50 12.93 6.41 13.91
C GLY A 50 13.82 7.32 14.77
N GLY A 51 13.27 8.02 15.78
CA GLY A 51 14.00 9.04 16.54
C GLY A 51 14.41 10.24 15.68
N LEU A 52 13.63 10.54 14.63
CA LEU A 52 13.88 11.58 13.64
C LEU A 52 12.89 12.74 13.80
N THR A 53 13.25 13.86 13.21
CA THR A 53 12.41 15.06 13.11
C THR A 53 12.10 15.40 11.64
N PRO A 54 11.14 16.25 11.34
CA PRO A 54 10.89 16.70 9.98
C PRO A 54 12.12 17.37 9.32
N ALA A 55 13.03 17.94 10.10
CA ALA A 55 14.26 18.53 9.61
C ALA A 55 15.28 17.53 9.06
N ASP A 56 15.10 16.24 9.35
CA ASP A 56 15.97 15.17 8.88
C ASP A 56 15.55 14.60 7.53
N ILE A 57 14.38 14.99 7.00
CA ILE A 57 13.78 14.43 5.79
C ILE A 57 14.02 15.32 4.57
N ASP A 58 14.58 14.77 3.51
CA ASP A 58 14.85 15.49 2.26
C ASP A 58 13.69 15.42 1.26
N LEU A 59 12.92 14.32 1.28
CA LEU A 59 11.86 14.05 0.32
C LEU A 59 10.66 13.38 0.99
N VAL A 60 9.46 13.85 0.66
CA VAL A 60 8.19 13.21 1.02
C VAL A 60 7.52 12.67 -0.23
N ILE A 61 7.25 11.36 -0.28
CA ILE A 61 6.46 10.73 -1.34
C ILE A 61 5.18 10.17 -0.73
N CYS A 62 4.03 10.58 -1.24
CA CYS A 62 2.73 10.04 -0.86
C CYS A 62 2.14 9.20 -1.99
N ALA A 63 1.90 7.92 -1.72
CA ALA A 63 1.11 7.08 -2.60
C ALA A 63 -0.36 7.22 -2.25
N THR A 64 -1.15 7.75 -3.17
CA THR A 64 -2.59 7.94 -2.98
C THR A 64 -3.34 7.97 -4.30
N SER A 65 -4.58 7.47 -4.30
CA SER A 65 -5.58 7.61 -5.36
C SER A 65 -6.75 8.52 -4.94
N THR A 66 -6.70 9.00 -3.70
CA THR A 66 -7.71 9.86 -3.09
C THR A 66 -7.07 11.14 -2.55
N PRO A 67 -6.40 11.94 -3.41
CA PRO A 67 -5.74 13.17 -2.97
C PRO A 67 -6.78 14.18 -2.45
N ASP A 68 -6.35 15.07 -1.53
CA ASP A 68 -7.22 16.12 -1.00
C ASP A 68 -7.72 17.07 -2.11
N ASN A 69 -6.87 17.33 -3.09
CA ASN A 69 -7.14 18.22 -4.23
C ASN A 69 -6.55 17.65 -5.52
N THR A 70 -7.03 18.10 -6.67
CA THR A 70 -6.37 17.81 -7.95
C THR A 70 -4.93 18.35 -7.96
N PHE A 71 -4.70 19.49 -7.36
CA PHE A 71 -3.41 20.09 -6.99
C PHE A 71 -3.64 21.12 -5.87
N PRO A 72 -2.65 21.43 -5.02
CA PRO A 72 -1.32 20.82 -4.94
C PRO A 72 -1.36 19.34 -4.53
N ALA A 73 -0.23 18.64 -4.67
CA ALA A 73 -0.08 17.27 -4.24
C ALA A 73 -0.35 17.10 -2.74
N THR A 74 -0.91 15.95 -2.33
CA THR A 74 -1.18 15.64 -0.92
C THR A 74 0.10 15.64 -0.09
N SER A 75 1.21 15.12 -0.64
CA SER A 75 2.53 15.16 -0.01
C SER A 75 3.04 16.55 0.29
N VAL A 76 2.74 17.55 -0.55
CA VAL A 76 3.09 18.96 -0.30
C VAL A 76 2.30 19.50 0.90
N ASN A 77 1.02 19.12 1.02
CA ASN A 77 0.22 19.46 2.20
C ASN A 77 0.78 18.79 3.46
N ILE A 78 1.17 17.52 3.38
CA ILE A 78 1.80 16.80 4.50
C ILE A 78 3.12 17.47 4.89
N GLN A 79 3.96 17.82 3.92
CA GLN A 79 5.21 18.54 4.16
C GLN A 79 4.98 19.83 4.96
N ASN A 80 4.00 20.63 4.56
CA ASN A 80 3.63 21.88 5.26
C ASN A 80 3.09 21.59 6.67
N ARG A 81 2.24 20.59 6.86
CA ARG A 81 1.69 20.18 8.16
C ARG A 81 2.75 19.67 9.13
N LEU A 82 3.79 19.02 8.62
CA LEU A 82 4.97 18.60 9.39
C LEU A 82 5.88 19.78 9.78
N GLY A 83 5.68 20.96 9.21
CA GLY A 83 6.54 22.15 9.43
C GLY A 83 7.89 22.05 8.73
N MET A 84 8.00 21.28 7.66
CA MET A 84 9.22 21.19 6.86
C MET A 84 9.43 22.47 6.06
N SER A 85 10.61 23.07 6.19
CA SER A 85 11.01 24.29 5.47
C SER A 85 12.02 24.03 4.34
N HIS A 86 12.36 22.77 4.09
CA HIS A 86 13.32 22.34 3.07
C HIS A 86 12.85 21.04 2.41
N GLY A 87 13.63 20.54 1.44
CA GLY A 87 13.31 19.33 0.70
C GLY A 87 12.21 19.56 -0.32
N PHE A 88 11.68 18.47 -0.86
CA PHE A 88 10.63 18.50 -1.86
C PHE A 88 9.63 17.36 -1.64
N ALA A 89 8.47 17.46 -2.28
CA ALA A 89 7.40 16.47 -2.11
C ALA A 89 6.60 16.30 -3.40
N PHE A 90 6.12 15.08 -3.66
CA PHE A 90 5.21 14.76 -4.77
C PHE A 90 4.43 13.47 -4.48
N ASP A 91 3.28 13.32 -5.16
CA ASP A 91 2.45 12.13 -5.06
C ASP A 91 2.79 11.11 -6.16
N VAL A 92 2.58 9.83 -5.84
CA VAL A 92 2.61 8.71 -6.78
C VAL A 92 1.23 8.08 -6.85
N GLN A 93 0.68 7.89 -8.05
CA GLN A 93 -0.59 7.21 -8.26
C GLN A 93 -0.37 5.90 -9.02
N ALA A 94 -0.53 4.78 -8.32
CA ALA A 94 -0.59 3.44 -8.90
C ALA A 94 -1.59 2.57 -8.10
N VAL A 95 -2.62 3.20 -7.55
CA VAL A 95 -3.71 2.60 -6.77
C VAL A 95 -3.16 1.69 -5.66
N CYS A 96 -3.62 0.44 -5.56
CA CYS A 96 -3.16 -0.49 -4.53
C CYS A 96 -1.65 -0.79 -4.60
N SER A 97 -1.03 -0.69 -5.77
CA SER A 97 0.43 -0.82 -5.95
C SER A 97 1.20 0.45 -5.60
N GLY A 98 0.51 1.55 -5.29
CA GLY A 98 1.10 2.86 -5.10
C GLY A 98 2.26 2.87 -4.12
N PHE A 99 2.13 2.15 -3.00
CA PHE A 99 3.19 2.11 -2.00
C PHE A 99 4.46 1.40 -2.50
N VAL A 100 4.33 0.30 -3.23
CA VAL A 100 5.47 -0.42 -3.85
C VAL A 100 6.16 0.48 -4.88
N TYR A 101 5.39 1.21 -5.69
CA TYR A 101 5.92 2.19 -6.63
C TYR A 101 6.63 3.35 -5.91
N ALA A 102 6.05 3.85 -4.81
CA ALA A 102 6.65 4.94 -4.03
C ALA A 102 7.96 4.50 -3.35
N VAL A 103 8.04 3.30 -2.79
CA VAL A 103 9.27 2.72 -2.22
C VAL A 103 10.35 2.58 -3.30
N THR A 104 9.99 2.06 -4.48
CA THR A 104 10.92 1.96 -5.61
C THR A 104 11.42 3.32 -6.09
N THR A 105 10.52 4.31 -6.13
CA THR A 105 10.87 5.69 -6.49
C THR A 105 11.81 6.30 -5.46
N ALA A 106 11.54 6.12 -4.17
CA ALA A 106 12.39 6.59 -3.07
C ALA A 106 13.80 5.99 -3.15
N ASP A 107 13.92 4.68 -3.37
CA ASP A 107 15.20 3.98 -3.57
C ASP A 107 15.99 4.57 -4.76
N ALA A 108 15.31 4.86 -5.88
CA ALA A 108 15.93 5.48 -7.05
C ALA A 108 16.48 6.88 -6.74
N TYR A 109 15.76 7.70 -5.97
CA TYR A 109 16.24 9.02 -5.53
C TYR A 109 17.45 8.92 -4.60
N ILE A 110 17.45 7.95 -3.69
CA ILE A 110 18.57 7.69 -2.78
C ILE A 110 19.79 7.22 -3.58
N ARG A 111 19.64 6.22 -4.45
CA ARG A 111 20.74 5.71 -5.30
C ARG A 111 21.27 6.77 -6.27
N GLY A 112 20.41 7.67 -6.72
CA GLY A 112 20.78 8.82 -7.56
C GLY A 112 21.47 9.94 -6.81
N GLY A 113 21.57 9.88 -5.46
CA GLY A 113 22.20 10.90 -4.63
C GLY A 113 21.37 12.18 -4.50
N LEU A 114 20.08 12.17 -4.84
CA LEU A 114 19.17 13.31 -4.83
C LEU A 114 18.48 13.50 -3.47
N ALA A 115 18.42 12.47 -2.66
CA ALA A 115 17.90 12.49 -1.29
C ALA A 115 18.67 11.49 -0.43
N LYS A 116 18.85 11.80 0.86
CA LYS A 116 19.45 10.89 1.84
C LYS A 116 18.41 10.20 2.70
N ARG A 117 17.34 10.91 3.06
CA ARG A 117 16.21 10.36 3.81
C ARG A 117 14.91 10.69 3.13
N VAL A 118 14.14 9.66 2.83
CA VAL A 118 12.86 9.76 2.14
C VAL A 118 11.75 9.21 3.03
N LEU A 119 10.76 10.03 3.33
CA LEU A 119 9.53 9.65 4.00
C LEU A 119 8.55 9.14 2.93
N VAL A 120 8.21 7.87 2.98
CA VAL A 120 7.28 7.21 2.05
C VAL A 120 5.98 6.91 2.79
N ILE A 121 4.89 7.46 2.28
CA ILE A 121 3.56 7.38 2.89
C ILE A 121 2.61 6.69 1.92
N GLY A 122 1.79 5.78 2.42
CA GLY A 122 0.58 5.31 1.73
C GLY A 122 -0.62 5.83 2.51
N ALA A 123 -1.49 6.61 1.88
CA ALA A 123 -2.64 7.24 2.55
C ALA A 123 -3.86 7.28 1.64
N GLU A 124 -5.02 6.90 2.17
CA GLU A 124 -6.26 6.80 1.40
C GLU A 124 -7.49 7.17 2.22
N THR A 125 -8.42 7.90 1.61
CA THR A 125 -9.81 8.05 2.02
C THR A 125 -10.73 7.40 0.98
N PHE A 126 -10.58 6.10 0.80
CA PHE A 126 -11.23 5.32 -0.26
C PHE A 126 -12.76 5.30 -0.10
N SER A 127 -13.24 5.42 1.14
CA SER A 127 -14.67 5.48 1.47
C SER A 127 -15.41 6.60 0.73
N ARG A 128 -14.71 7.67 0.33
CA ARG A 128 -15.29 8.84 -0.36
C ARG A 128 -15.58 8.62 -1.83
N ILE A 129 -14.91 7.65 -2.44
CA ILE A 129 -15.13 7.27 -3.84
C ILE A 129 -15.96 5.99 -3.99
N LEU A 130 -16.43 5.38 -2.88
CA LEU A 130 -17.32 4.21 -2.93
C LEU A 130 -18.74 4.58 -3.35
N ASP A 131 -19.36 3.70 -4.09
CA ASP A 131 -20.82 3.65 -4.22
C ASP A 131 -21.35 2.79 -3.06
N TRP A 132 -21.89 3.45 -2.03
CA TRP A 132 -22.40 2.78 -0.83
C TRP A 132 -23.65 1.92 -1.11
N ASN A 133 -24.22 1.96 -2.32
CA ASN A 133 -25.28 1.05 -2.76
C ASN A 133 -24.73 -0.19 -3.48
N ASP A 134 -23.44 -0.21 -3.84
CA ASP A 134 -22.80 -1.37 -4.47
C ASP A 134 -22.18 -2.28 -3.40
N ARG A 135 -22.94 -3.29 -2.97
CA ARG A 135 -22.49 -4.28 -1.99
C ARG A 135 -21.23 -5.06 -2.41
N THR A 136 -20.89 -5.06 -3.70
CA THR A 136 -19.73 -5.81 -4.19
C THR A 136 -18.42 -5.10 -3.93
N THR A 137 -18.46 -3.80 -3.68
CA THR A 137 -17.29 -2.95 -3.44
C THR A 137 -17.30 -2.30 -2.06
N CYS A 138 -18.42 -1.74 -1.59
CA CYS A 138 -18.44 -0.98 -0.34
C CYS A 138 -18.09 -1.80 0.92
N VAL A 139 -18.27 -3.12 0.88
CA VAL A 139 -17.90 -4.02 1.98
C VAL A 139 -16.39 -4.32 2.05
N LEU A 140 -15.61 -3.93 1.04
CA LEU A 140 -14.20 -4.29 0.94
C LEU A 140 -13.28 -3.20 1.48
N PHE A 141 -13.53 -1.96 1.08
CA PHE A 141 -12.57 -0.87 1.24
C PHE A 141 -12.74 -0.12 2.56
N GLY A 142 -11.62 0.41 3.03
CA GLY A 142 -11.54 1.29 4.18
C GLY A 142 -10.50 2.39 3.95
N ASP A 143 -10.38 3.28 4.92
CA ASP A 143 -9.49 4.42 4.95
C ASP A 143 -8.35 4.17 5.92
N GLY A 144 -7.22 4.84 5.69
CA GLY A 144 -6.08 4.76 6.57
C GLY A 144 -4.80 5.31 5.95
N ALA A 145 -3.76 5.37 6.76
CA ALA A 145 -2.42 5.75 6.34
C ALA A 145 -1.37 4.97 7.12
N GLY A 146 -0.25 4.71 6.47
CA GLY A 146 0.97 4.20 7.08
C GLY A 146 2.18 4.79 6.40
N ALA A 147 3.33 4.78 7.07
CA ALA A 147 4.55 5.39 6.55
C ALA A 147 5.81 4.62 6.98
N ILE A 148 6.83 4.69 6.14
CA ILE A 148 8.20 4.26 6.46
C ILE A 148 9.18 5.35 6.07
N ILE A 149 10.41 5.26 6.61
CA ILE A 149 11.52 6.13 6.21
C ILE A 149 12.63 5.25 5.62
N LEU A 150 13.03 5.57 4.40
CA LEU A 150 14.23 5.02 3.77
C LEU A 150 15.40 5.96 4.00
N GLU A 151 16.53 5.41 4.41
CA GLU A 151 17.77 6.15 4.65
C GLU A 151 18.89 5.60 3.78
N ALA A 152 19.69 6.51 3.21
CA ALA A 152 20.87 6.16 2.44
C ALA A 152 21.91 5.50 3.37
N THR A 153 22.38 4.34 2.98
CA THR A 153 23.47 3.62 3.64
C THR A 153 24.44 3.09 2.59
N GLU A 154 25.71 2.97 2.93
CA GLU A 154 26.66 2.26 2.10
C GLU A 154 26.41 0.76 2.21
N GLY A 155 26.56 0.05 1.08
CA GLY A 155 26.38 -1.39 0.99
C GLY A 155 27.44 -2.01 0.06
N GLU A 156 27.58 -3.32 0.11
CA GLU A 156 28.51 -4.10 -0.70
C GLU A 156 27.89 -4.61 -2.02
N GLY A 157 26.59 -4.35 -2.25
CA GLY A 157 25.83 -4.84 -3.40
C GLY A 157 25.41 -6.31 -3.25
N THR A 158 25.24 -6.77 -2.02
CA THR A 158 24.87 -8.16 -1.72
C THR A 158 23.48 -8.25 -1.09
N VAL A 159 22.90 -9.44 -1.04
CA VAL A 159 21.61 -9.70 -0.36
C VAL A 159 21.70 -9.57 1.17
N ALA A 160 22.90 -9.40 1.72
CA ALA A 160 23.09 -9.12 3.15
C ALA A 160 22.96 -7.64 3.49
N ASP A 161 22.98 -6.76 2.49
CA ASP A 161 22.85 -5.32 2.69
C ASP A 161 21.46 -4.96 3.24
N ARG A 162 21.42 -3.97 4.11
CA ARG A 162 20.17 -3.43 4.64
C ARG A 162 19.53 -2.48 3.60
N GLY A 163 18.20 -2.46 3.55
CA GLY A 163 17.42 -1.61 2.66
C GLY A 163 16.85 -2.35 1.46
N VAL A 164 16.52 -1.65 0.40
CA VAL A 164 15.92 -2.21 -0.81
C VAL A 164 16.98 -2.98 -1.60
N LEU A 165 16.77 -4.28 -1.78
CA LEU A 165 17.67 -5.17 -2.54
C LEU A 165 17.31 -5.16 -4.02
N THR A 166 16.02 -5.30 -4.33
CA THR A 166 15.51 -5.27 -5.71
C THR A 166 14.04 -4.82 -5.72
N ALA A 167 13.62 -4.30 -6.87
CA ALA A 167 12.23 -3.92 -7.13
C ALA A 167 11.84 -4.28 -8.57
N HIS A 168 10.63 -4.83 -8.73
CA HIS A 168 10.07 -5.19 -10.02
C HIS A 168 8.68 -4.59 -10.16
N LEU A 169 8.50 -3.69 -11.12
CA LEU A 169 7.24 -3.01 -11.39
C LEU A 169 6.74 -3.37 -12.79
N ARG A 170 5.42 -3.50 -12.94
CA ARG A 170 4.73 -3.80 -14.20
C ARG A 170 3.43 -3.00 -14.30
N SER A 171 2.99 -2.75 -15.53
CA SER A 171 1.66 -2.20 -15.81
C SER A 171 1.11 -2.72 -17.12
N ASP A 172 -0.22 -2.82 -17.19
CA ASP A 172 -0.96 -3.17 -18.40
C ASP A 172 -2.27 -2.38 -18.46
N GLY A 173 -2.31 -1.34 -19.27
CA GLY A 173 -3.47 -0.46 -19.45
C GLY A 173 -4.65 -1.11 -20.16
N SER A 174 -4.50 -2.30 -20.77
CA SER A 174 -5.61 -3.03 -21.41
C SER A 174 -6.67 -3.49 -20.42
N HIS A 175 -6.36 -3.48 -19.13
CA HIS A 175 -7.25 -3.90 -18.05
C HIS A 175 -7.99 -2.75 -17.36
N LYS A 176 -7.91 -1.51 -17.88
CA LYS A 176 -8.49 -0.31 -17.26
C LYS A 176 -9.93 -0.51 -16.79
N GLU A 177 -10.80 -1.06 -17.64
CA GLU A 177 -12.23 -1.17 -17.36
C GLU A 177 -12.59 -2.22 -16.25
N LYS A 178 -11.59 -2.94 -15.73
CA LYS A 178 -11.82 -3.96 -14.70
C LYS A 178 -11.78 -3.42 -13.27
N LEU A 179 -11.06 -2.31 -13.06
CA LEU A 179 -10.94 -1.64 -11.75
C LEU A 179 -10.56 -0.18 -11.97
N TYR A 180 -11.52 0.73 -11.83
CA TYR A 180 -11.33 2.14 -12.10
C TYR A 180 -12.34 3.00 -11.33
N VAL A 181 -12.12 4.30 -11.32
CA VAL A 181 -13.12 5.30 -10.89
C VAL A 181 -13.69 5.95 -12.15
N ASP A 182 -15.02 6.02 -12.25
CA ASP A 182 -15.74 6.46 -13.45
C ASP A 182 -15.79 8.00 -13.64
N GLY A 183 -15.02 8.75 -12.84
CA GLY A 183 -14.87 10.20 -12.91
C GLY A 183 -13.42 10.65 -13.05
N GLY A 184 -13.25 11.93 -13.34
CA GLY A 184 -11.96 12.58 -13.42
C GLY A 184 -12.09 14.03 -13.90
N PRO A 185 -11.13 14.91 -13.52
CA PRO A 185 -11.21 16.34 -13.86
C PRO A 185 -11.20 16.62 -15.37
N SER A 186 -10.52 15.78 -16.17
CA SER A 186 -10.41 15.97 -17.63
C SER A 186 -11.45 15.18 -18.44
N THR A 187 -12.25 14.32 -17.80
CA THR A 187 -13.26 13.50 -18.49
C THR A 187 -14.68 13.93 -18.16
N THR A 188 -15.06 13.81 -16.90
CA THR A 188 -16.43 14.08 -16.43
C THR A 188 -16.55 15.37 -15.63
N GLY A 189 -15.44 15.96 -15.18
CA GLY A 189 -15.43 17.10 -14.25
C GLY A 189 -15.92 16.74 -12.84
N THR A 190 -16.02 15.45 -12.51
CA THR A 190 -16.46 14.93 -11.22
C THR A 190 -15.43 13.96 -10.63
N VAL A 191 -15.51 13.67 -9.33
CA VAL A 191 -14.66 12.66 -8.68
C VAL A 191 -14.99 11.26 -9.20
N GLY A 192 -16.27 10.96 -9.44
CA GLY A 192 -16.74 9.64 -9.83
C GLY A 192 -16.85 8.63 -8.67
N LYS A 193 -17.16 7.39 -9.03
CA LYS A 193 -17.30 6.27 -8.12
C LYS A 193 -16.48 5.08 -8.58
N LEU A 194 -16.00 4.29 -7.63
CA LEU A 194 -15.28 3.05 -7.89
C LEU A 194 -16.16 2.05 -8.64
N ARG A 195 -15.59 1.45 -9.68
CA ARG A 195 -16.18 0.34 -10.45
C ARG A 195 -15.20 -0.82 -10.48
N MET A 196 -15.67 -2.04 -10.20
CA MET A 196 -14.81 -3.20 -10.13
C MET A 196 -15.50 -4.48 -10.64
N GLU A 197 -14.85 -5.16 -11.55
CA GLU A 197 -15.17 -6.52 -11.96
C GLU A 197 -14.42 -7.53 -11.09
N GLY A 198 -14.85 -7.74 -9.84
CA GLY A 198 -14.09 -8.47 -8.82
C GLY A 198 -13.63 -9.87 -9.22
N ARG A 199 -14.41 -10.62 -10.04
CA ARG A 199 -14.01 -11.93 -10.55
C ARG A 199 -12.84 -11.86 -11.52
N GLU A 200 -12.83 -10.87 -12.41
CA GLU A 200 -11.74 -10.66 -13.36
C GLU A 200 -10.48 -10.17 -12.64
N VAL A 201 -10.61 -9.21 -11.71
CA VAL A 201 -9.48 -8.78 -10.87
C VAL A 201 -8.84 -9.98 -10.16
N PHE A 202 -9.65 -10.84 -9.52
CA PHE A 202 -9.16 -12.03 -8.82
C PHE A 202 -8.42 -13.00 -9.76
N LYS A 203 -8.93 -13.22 -10.98
CA LYS A 203 -8.35 -14.11 -11.98
C LYS A 203 -6.94 -13.73 -12.37
N TYR A 204 -6.65 -12.43 -12.49
CA TYR A 204 -5.34 -11.92 -12.87
C TYR A 204 -4.40 -11.76 -11.67
N ALA A 205 -4.93 -11.39 -10.51
CA ALA A 205 -4.14 -10.99 -9.35
C ALA A 205 -3.07 -12.00 -8.94
N VAL A 206 -3.45 -13.26 -8.71
CA VAL A 206 -2.50 -14.30 -8.27
C VAL A 206 -1.38 -14.53 -9.28
N GLY A 207 -1.68 -14.47 -10.58
CA GLY A 207 -0.67 -14.61 -11.64
C GLY A 207 0.32 -13.45 -11.68
N MET A 208 -0.19 -12.22 -11.66
CA MET A 208 0.62 -11.00 -11.72
C MET A 208 1.50 -10.83 -10.48
N ILE A 209 0.95 -11.11 -9.30
CA ILE A 209 1.68 -11.07 -8.02
C ILE A 209 2.82 -12.08 -8.03
N THR A 210 2.56 -13.32 -8.42
CA THR A 210 3.58 -14.37 -8.43
C THR A 210 4.68 -14.11 -9.46
N ASP A 211 4.38 -13.47 -10.59
CA ASP A 211 5.37 -13.06 -11.60
C ASP A 211 6.42 -12.11 -11.02
N VAL A 212 6.01 -11.05 -10.35
CA VAL A 212 6.96 -10.05 -9.82
C VAL A 212 7.72 -10.53 -8.59
N ILE A 213 7.12 -11.40 -7.75
CA ILE A 213 7.82 -12.04 -6.64
C ILE A 213 8.88 -13.00 -7.16
N GLN A 214 8.55 -13.84 -8.16
CA GLN A 214 9.52 -14.73 -8.78
C GLN A 214 10.66 -13.96 -9.43
N ALA A 215 10.36 -12.87 -10.14
CA ALA A 215 11.37 -11.99 -10.70
C ALA A 215 12.32 -11.40 -9.63
N ALA A 216 11.79 -11.07 -8.44
CA ALA A 216 12.61 -10.59 -7.33
C ALA A 216 13.52 -11.70 -6.78
N PHE A 217 13.04 -12.93 -6.64
CA PHE A 217 13.84 -14.08 -6.25
C PHE A 217 14.93 -14.37 -7.28
N ASP A 218 14.59 -14.42 -8.55
CA ASP A 218 15.53 -14.73 -9.65
C ASP A 218 16.66 -13.68 -9.73
N SER A 219 16.33 -12.40 -9.52
CA SER A 219 17.32 -11.31 -9.60
C SER A 219 18.28 -11.25 -8.41
N THR A 220 17.91 -11.84 -7.28
CA THR A 220 18.71 -11.83 -6.04
C THR A 220 19.32 -13.18 -5.71
N GLY A 221 18.90 -14.25 -6.40
CA GLY A 221 19.29 -15.62 -6.08
C GLY A 221 18.67 -16.13 -4.76
N THR A 222 17.66 -15.43 -4.24
CA THR A 222 16.91 -15.86 -3.05
C THR A 222 15.72 -16.72 -3.43
N THR A 223 15.11 -17.37 -2.43
CA THR A 223 13.97 -18.26 -2.59
C THR A 223 12.89 -17.96 -1.54
N ALA A 224 11.75 -18.63 -1.62
CA ALA A 224 10.70 -18.55 -0.60
C ALA A 224 11.17 -19.03 0.79
N ASP A 225 12.15 -19.94 0.83
CA ASP A 225 12.70 -20.46 2.09
C ASP A 225 13.54 -19.40 2.83
N ASP A 226 14.25 -18.54 2.06
CA ASP A 226 15.09 -17.46 2.60
C ASP A 226 14.26 -16.30 3.15
N LEU A 227 13.00 -16.18 2.73
CA LEU A 227 12.12 -15.09 3.13
C LEU A 227 11.70 -15.25 4.60
N ASP A 228 11.84 -14.19 5.39
CA ASP A 228 11.30 -14.14 6.75
C ASP A 228 9.83 -13.73 6.72
N TRP A 229 9.48 -12.70 5.93
CA TRP A 229 8.12 -12.17 5.87
C TRP A 229 7.67 -11.80 4.46
N LEU A 230 6.45 -12.22 4.10
CA LEU A 230 5.67 -11.67 3.01
C LEU A 230 4.67 -10.65 3.60
N VAL A 231 4.75 -9.39 3.16
CA VAL A 231 3.83 -8.32 3.52
C VAL A 231 3.07 -7.89 2.26
N PRO A 232 1.97 -8.58 1.94
CA PRO A 232 1.20 -8.35 0.73
C PRO A 232 0.26 -7.15 0.88
N HIS A 233 -0.17 -6.59 -0.25
CA HIS A 233 -1.36 -5.77 -0.29
C HIS A 233 -2.56 -6.51 0.32
N GLN A 234 -3.25 -5.88 1.24
CA GLN A 234 -4.35 -6.47 2.01
C GLN A 234 -5.69 -6.31 1.27
N ALA A 235 -5.76 -6.84 0.04
CA ALA A 235 -6.96 -6.74 -0.79
C ALA A 235 -8.08 -7.66 -0.31
N ASN A 236 -7.74 -8.92 -0.10
CA ASN A 236 -8.66 -10.02 0.17
C ASN A 236 -7.85 -11.24 0.65
N ARG A 237 -8.26 -11.87 1.72
CA ARG A 237 -7.59 -13.03 2.30
C ARG A 237 -7.36 -14.16 1.28
N ARG A 238 -8.32 -14.39 0.39
CA ARG A 238 -8.23 -15.46 -0.62
C ARG A 238 -7.16 -15.21 -1.67
N ILE A 239 -6.91 -13.94 -2.05
CA ILE A 239 -5.83 -13.57 -2.97
C ILE A 239 -4.49 -13.79 -2.28
N ILE A 240 -4.35 -13.33 -1.05
CA ILE A 240 -3.13 -13.47 -0.24
C ILE A 240 -2.77 -14.96 -0.07
N ASP A 241 -3.71 -15.77 0.39
CA ASP A 241 -3.51 -17.21 0.59
C ASP A 241 -3.19 -17.93 -0.74
N GLY A 242 -3.85 -17.53 -1.83
CA GLY A 242 -3.62 -18.08 -3.16
C GLY A 242 -2.22 -17.79 -3.71
N SER A 243 -1.72 -16.58 -3.52
CA SER A 243 -0.38 -16.15 -3.95
C SER A 243 0.71 -16.84 -3.13
N ALA A 244 0.58 -16.85 -1.80
CA ALA A 244 1.52 -17.52 -0.91
C ALA A 244 1.61 -19.03 -1.22
N LYS A 245 0.46 -19.69 -1.39
CA LYS A 245 0.41 -21.12 -1.76
C LYS A 245 1.11 -21.42 -3.09
N LYS A 246 0.88 -20.57 -4.12
CA LYS A 246 1.47 -20.77 -5.45
C LYS A 246 3.00 -20.64 -5.44
N LEU A 247 3.54 -19.82 -4.53
CA LEU A 247 4.98 -19.59 -4.36
C LEU A 247 5.61 -20.50 -3.30
N ASN A 248 4.84 -21.42 -2.69
CA ASN A 248 5.27 -22.27 -1.57
C ASN A 248 5.80 -21.48 -0.37
N ILE A 249 5.28 -20.26 -0.14
CA ILE A 249 5.58 -19.46 1.04
C ILE A 249 4.73 -19.99 2.21
N ASP A 250 5.37 -20.28 3.34
CA ASP A 250 4.67 -20.73 4.55
C ASP A 250 3.68 -19.65 5.02
N ALA A 251 2.44 -20.03 5.29
CA ALA A 251 1.39 -19.14 5.78
C ALA A 251 1.78 -18.44 7.10
N ALA A 252 2.65 -19.02 7.90
CA ALA A 252 3.18 -18.42 9.13
C ALA A 252 4.10 -17.20 8.85
N LYS A 253 4.67 -17.10 7.66
CA LYS A 253 5.50 -15.98 7.20
C LYS A 253 4.68 -14.86 6.52
N VAL A 254 3.36 -14.98 6.42
CA VAL A 254 2.50 -14.02 5.73
C VAL A 254 1.85 -13.08 6.75
N VAL A 255 2.09 -11.78 6.60
CA VAL A 255 1.44 -10.76 7.42
C VAL A 255 0.01 -10.55 6.93
N ILE A 256 -0.95 -10.75 7.82
CA ILE A 256 -2.38 -10.56 7.56
C ILE A 256 -2.90 -9.47 8.50
N THR A 257 -3.53 -8.45 7.93
CA THR A 257 -4.21 -7.37 8.65
C THR A 257 -5.50 -6.94 7.96
N VAL A 258 -5.89 -7.64 6.90
CA VAL A 258 -7.11 -7.36 6.14
C VAL A 258 -8.37 -7.52 6.99
N ASP A 259 -8.35 -8.37 8.00
CA ASP A 259 -9.43 -8.55 8.96
C ASP A 259 -9.62 -7.34 9.87
N LEU A 260 -8.55 -6.60 10.14
CA LEU A 260 -8.53 -5.42 11.02
C LEU A 260 -8.81 -4.10 10.28
N HIS A 261 -8.28 -3.95 9.07
CA HIS A 261 -8.28 -2.68 8.36
C HIS A 261 -9.15 -2.67 7.10
N GLY A 262 -9.56 -3.84 6.59
CA GLY A 262 -10.12 -3.97 5.26
C GLY A 262 -9.07 -3.72 4.17
N ASN A 263 -9.54 -3.42 2.97
CA ASN A 263 -8.68 -3.02 1.86
C ASN A 263 -8.50 -1.49 1.88
N THR A 264 -7.35 -1.02 2.32
CA THR A 264 -7.01 0.40 2.36
C THR A 264 -6.13 0.84 1.18
N SER A 265 -6.21 0.14 0.05
CA SER A 265 -5.46 0.47 -1.19
C SER A 265 -3.96 0.67 -0.92
N ALA A 266 -3.38 1.84 -1.28
CA ALA A 266 -1.96 2.13 -1.08
C ALA A 266 -1.51 2.16 0.40
N ALA A 267 -2.43 2.37 1.34
CA ALA A 267 -2.11 2.37 2.77
C ALA A 267 -1.96 0.97 3.37
N SER A 268 -2.40 -0.10 2.67
CA SER A 268 -2.52 -1.43 3.25
C SER A 268 -1.16 -2.06 3.63
N ILE A 269 -0.16 -1.95 2.77
CA ILE A 269 1.20 -2.46 3.04
C ILE A 269 1.84 -1.73 4.22
N PRO A 270 1.92 -0.39 4.25
CA PRO A 270 2.57 0.29 5.37
C PRO A 270 1.81 0.12 6.69
N LEU A 271 0.48 -0.04 6.70
CA LEU A 271 -0.27 -0.43 7.89
C LEU A 271 0.08 -1.85 8.36
N ALA A 272 0.21 -2.80 7.43
CA ALA A 272 0.63 -4.16 7.73
C ALA A 272 2.06 -4.22 8.27
N LEU A 273 2.99 -3.44 7.68
CA LEU A 273 4.36 -3.27 8.18
C LEU A 273 4.38 -2.69 9.59
N ALA A 274 3.64 -1.60 9.83
CA ALA A 274 3.57 -0.97 11.14
C ALA A 274 3.02 -1.93 12.20
N THR A 275 2.00 -2.72 11.86
CA THR A 275 1.44 -3.74 12.76
C THR A 275 2.47 -4.82 13.07
N ALA A 276 3.11 -5.41 12.05
CA ALA A 276 4.03 -6.53 12.23
C ALA A 276 5.38 -6.13 12.85
N ALA A 277 5.84 -4.90 12.62
CA ALA A 277 7.01 -4.35 13.31
C ALA A 277 6.67 -3.97 14.75
N GLY A 278 5.49 -3.39 14.98
CA GLY A 278 5.04 -2.96 16.31
C GLY A 278 4.79 -4.13 17.27
N ASP A 279 4.32 -5.29 16.79
CA ASP A 279 4.11 -6.49 17.61
C ASP A 279 5.34 -7.41 17.67
N GLY A 280 6.45 -7.01 17.04
CA GLY A 280 7.74 -7.70 17.11
C GLY A 280 7.88 -8.91 16.18
N ARG A 281 6.96 -9.13 15.26
CA ARG A 281 7.13 -10.13 14.19
C ARG A 281 8.29 -9.75 13.30
N ILE A 282 8.22 -8.59 12.63
CA ILE A 282 9.31 -8.09 11.77
C ILE A 282 10.40 -7.49 12.65
N LYS A 283 11.64 -7.94 12.46
CA LYS A 283 12.82 -7.54 13.23
C LYS A 283 13.92 -7.04 12.31
N LYS A 284 14.83 -6.24 12.85
CA LYS A 284 16.01 -5.78 12.14
C LYS A 284 16.80 -6.96 11.55
N GLY A 285 17.05 -6.92 10.25
CA GLY A 285 17.76 -7.95 9.51
C GLY A 285 16.88 -8.95 8.79
N ASP A 286 15.56 -8.95 9.05
CA ASP A 286 14.62 -9.84 8.34
C ASP A 286 14.55 -9.52 6.85
N LEU A 287 14.46 -10.56 6.04
CA LEU A 287 14.22 -10.46 4.60
C LEU A 287 12.70 -10.36 4.37
N VAL A 288 12.28 -9.23 3.85
CA VAL A 288 10.85 -8.88 3.71
C VAL A 288 10.52 -8.66 2.24
N MET A 289 9.48 -9.33 1.77
CA MET A 289 8.88 -9.10 0.46
C MET A 289 7.61 -8.27 0.60
N LEU A 290 7.57 -7.10 -0.04
CA LEU A 290 6.37 -6.32 -0.26
C LEU A 290 5.82 -6.64 -1.64
N GLU A 291 4.51 -6.80 -1.77
CA GLU A 291 3.88 -6.98 -3.09
C GLU A 291 2.50 -6.35 -3.15
N ALA A 292 2.12 -5.89 -4.33
CA ALA A 292 0.79 -5.38 -4.60
C ALA A 292 0.39 -5.53 -6.06
N MET A 293 -0.92 -5.58 -6.28
CA MET A 293 -1.58 -5.42 -7.57
C MET A 293 -2.78 -4.50 -7.40
N GLY A 294 -2.99 -3.60 -8.34
CA GLY A 294 -4.06 -2.62 -8.29
C GLY A 294 -4.63 -2.23 -9.65
N GLY A 295 -5.58 -1.30 -9.61
CA GLY A 295 -6.18 -0.75 -10.82
C GLY A 295 -5.15 -0.27 -11.83
N GLY A 296 -5.49 -0.40 -13.09
CA GLY A 296 -4.63 -0.05 -14.20
C GLY A 296 -4.58 -1.13 -15.29
N PHE A 297 -4.14 -2.39 -15.19
CA PHE A 297 -3.54 -2.85 -13.93
C PHE A 297 -2.11 -2.35 -13.73
N THR A 298 -1.75 -2.17 -12.47
CA THR A 298 -0.38 -1.98 -12.04
C THR A 298 -0.04 -3.03 -10.98
N TRP A 299 1.18 -3.57 -10.99
CA TRP A 299 1.62 -4.51 -9.96
C TRP A 299 3.13 -4.43 -9.75
N GLY A 300 3.59 -4.90 -8.62
CA GLY A 300 5.00 -4.88 -8.31
C GLY A 300 5.35 -5.59 -7.02
N ALA A 301 6.65 -5.86 -6.88
CA ALA A 301 7.25 -6.38 -5.67
C ALA A 301 8.54 -5.63 -5.35
N VAL A 302 8.81 -5.49 -4.05
CA VAL A 302 10.07 -4.98 -3.50
C VAL A 302 10.57 -6.00 -2.49
N LEU A 303 11.77 -6.50 -2.69
CA LEU A 303 12.49 -7.28 -1.70
C LEU A 303 13.44 -6.36 -0.94
N LEU A 304 13.35 -6.37 0.36
CA LEU A 304 14.18 -5.53 1.22
C LEU A 304 14.67 -6.30 2.45
N ARG A 305 15.76 -5.82 3.03
CA ARG A 305 16.22 -6.24 4.34
C ARG A 305 15.91 -5.14 5.36
N TRP A 306 15.11 -5.50 6.34
CA TRP A 306 14.54 -4.59 7.34
C TRP A 306 15.56 -4.00 8.33
#